data_97ae6d52108f5b40896dc0b7580e94f6
#
_entry.id   97ae6d52108f5b40896dc0b7580e94f6
#
_cell.length_a   1.000
_cell.length_b   1.000
_cell.length_c   1.000
_cell.angle_alpha   90.00
_cell.angle_beta   90.00
_cell.angle_gamma   90.00
#
_symmetry.space_group_name_H-M   'P 1'
#
loop_
_entity.id
_entity.type
_entity.pdbx_description
1 polymer ?
#
loop_
_entity_poly.entity_id
_entity_poly.type
_entity_poly.pdbx_seq_one_letter_code
_entity_poly.pdbx_strand_id
1 'polypeptide(L)'
;MKKEISIEEFIHKLDVKIPKMDEFLRLCRIMPINPQRDENFIINFERGMLLYALIAKFQPKTVLEIGTAEGYSTLCMAWAMSDFNINGKIFTVDPKSHHKIIERRIKSN
;
A
#
# COMPACT_ATOMS: atom_id res chain seq x y z
N MET A 1 20.70 8.27 -20.51
CA MET A 1 19.41 8.98 -20.58
C MET A 1 18.40 8.27 -19.69
N LYS A 2 17.77 9.02 -18.78
CA LYS A 2 16.71 8.43 -17.94
C LYS A 2 15.46 8.22 -18.79
N LYS A 3 14.93 7.02 -18.73
CA LYS A 3 13.64 6.71 -19.33
C LYS A 3 12.62 6.61 -18.21
N GLU A 4 11.60 7.47 -18.27
CA GLU A 4 10.50 7.42 -17.33
C GLU A 4 9.36 6.61 -17.91
N ILE A 5 8.73 5.80 -17.06
CA ILE A 5 7.53 5.06 -17.44
C ILE A 5 6.46 5.33 -16.39
N SER A 6 5.21 5.21 -16.78
CA SER A 6 4.12 5.37 -15.85
C SER A 6 4.04 4.17 -14.90
N ILE A 7 3.37 4.36 -13.77
CA ILE A 7 3.12 3.26 -12.82
C ILE A 7 2.33 2.15 -13.51
N GLU A 8 1.35 2.51 -14.33
CA GLU A 8 0.55 1.54 -15.07
C GLU A 8 1.41 0.69 -16.00
N GLU A 9 2.33 1.32 -16.75
CA GLU A 9 3.24 0.59 -17.62
C GLU A 9 4.15 -0.35 -16.83
N PHE A 10 4.64 0.12 -15.69
CA PHE A 10 5.51 -0.70 -14.85
C PHE A 10 4.77 -1.92 -14.32
N ILE A 11 3.54 -1.73 -13.82
CA ILE A 11 2.71 -2.83 -13.33
C ILE A 11 2.43 -3.82 -14.45
N HIS A 12 2.14 -3.32 -15.65
CA HIS A 12 1.91 -4.18 -16.80
C HIS A 12 3.15 -5.06 -17.09
N LYS A 13 4.35 -4.49 -16.99
CA LYS A 13 5.59 -5.23 -17.19
C LYS A 13 5.84 -6.29 -16.13
N LEU A 14 5.32 -6.10 -14.92
CA LEU A 14 5.44 -7.13 -13.88
C LEU A 14 4.61 -8.36 -14.19
N ASP A 15 3.62 -8.24 -15.05
CA ASP A 15 2.75 -9.34 -15.48
C ASP A 15 2.12 -10.07 -14.31
N VAL A 16 1.50 -9.30 -13.42
CA VAL A 16 0.76 -9.83 -12.27
C VAL A 16 -0.67 -9.34 -12.31
N LYS A 17 -1.57 -10.15 -11.78
CA LYS A 17 -2.97 -9.75 -11.65
C LYS A 17 -3.14 -8.93 -10.39
N ILE A 18 -3.76 -7.75 -10.53
CA ILE A 18 -4.07 -6.89 -9.40
C ILE A 18 -5.57 -6.57 -9.39
N PRO A 19 -6.13 -6.13 -8.25
CA PRO A 19 -7.50 -5.66 -8.19
C PRO A 19 -7.71 -4.47 -9.11
N LYS A 20 -8.97 -4.17 -9.41
CA LYS A 20 -9.33 -3.03 -10.23
C LYS A 20 -9.03 -1.72 -9.50
N MET A 21 -8.74 -0.67 -10.27
CA MET A 21 -8.48 0.67 -9.74
C MET A 21 -9.55 1.12 -8.75
N ASP A 22 -10.82 0.81 -9.02
CA ASP A 22 -11.94 1.20 -8.17
C ASP A 22 -11.81 0.71 -6.73
N GLU A 23 -11.23 -0.47 -6.54
CA GLU A 23 -11.04 -1.03 -5.20
C GLU A 23 -9.98 -0.25 -4.42
N PHE A 24 -8.91 0.17 -5.10
CA PHE A 24 -7.89 1.02 -4.48
C PHE A 24 -8.45 2.38 -4.13
N LEU A 25 -9.24 2.98 -5.01
CA LEU A 25 -9.89 4.26 -4.76
C LEU A 25 -10.87 4.17 -3.59
N ARG A 26 -11.61 3.07 -3.48
CA ARG A 26 -12.50 2.84 -2.36
C ARG A 26 -11.74 2.78 -1.04
N LEU A 27 -10.62 2.08 -1.03
CA LEU A 27 -9.78 2.01 0.17
C LEU A 27 -9.29 3.39 0.57
N CYS A 28 -8.85 4.22 -0.38
CA CYS A 28 -8.42 5.59 -0.10
C CYS A 28 -9.51 6.41 0.60
N ARG A 29 -10.77 6.22 0.19
CA ARG A 29 -11.89 6.99 0.74
C ARG A 29 -12.19 6.68 2.20
N ILE A 30 -11.90 5.45 2.63
CA ILE A 30 -12.18 5.03 4.01
C ILE A 30 -10.99 5.18 4.94
N MET A 31 -9.82 5.57 4.42
CA MET A 31 -8.65 5.78 5.25
C MET A 31 -8.82 7.05 6.11
N PRO A 32 -8.51 6.98 7.40
CA PRO A 32 -8.46 8.19 8.21
C PRO A 32 -7.26 9.04 7.81
N ILE A 33 -7.49 10.32 7.63
CA ILE A 33 -6.43 11.26 7.27
C ILE A 33 -6.12 12.09 8.51
N ASN A 34 -4.82 12.31 8.75
CA ASN A 34 -4.37 13.13 9.87
C ASN A 34 -4.96 14.54 9.72
N PRO A 35 -5.67 15.06 10.76
CA PRO A 35 -6.27 16.39 10.71
C PRO A 35 -5.26 17.52 10.46
N GLN A 36 -3.96 17.27 10.72
CA GLN A 36 -2.91 18.26 10.46
C GLN A 36 -2.47 18.33 9.01
N ARG A 37 -2.95 17.41 8.18
CA ARG A 37 -2.67 17.48 6.75
C ARG A 37 -3.39 18.67 6.12
N ASP A 38 -2.84 19.16 5.01
CA ASP A 38 -3.51 20.16 4.18
C ASP A 38 -4.91 19.66 3.82
N GLU A 39 -5.89 20.58 3.81
CA GLU A 39 -7.27 20.21 3.50
C GLU A 39 -7.45 19.63 2.10
N ASN A 40 -6.52 19.94 1.20
CA ASN A 40 -6.54 19.42 -0.17
C ASN A 40 -5.75 18.12 -0.32
N PHE A 41 -5.23 17.59 0.79
CA PHE A 41 -4.44 16.36 0.74
C PHE A 41 -5.30 15.18 0.29
N ILE A 42 -4.81 14.44 -0.69
CA ILE A 42 -5.41 13.19 -1.14
C ILE A 42 -4.34 12.11 -1.16
N ILE A 43 -4.76 10.90 -0.82
CA ILE A 43 -3.86 9.75 -0.83
C ILE A 43 -3.57 9.37 -2.28
N ASN A 44 -2.30 9.12 -2.57
CA ASN A 44 -1.88 8.65 -3.89
C ASN A 44 -2.25 7.17 -4.05
N PHE A 45 -3.38 6.90 -4.70
CA PHE A 45 -3.87 5.53 -4.86
C PHE A 45 -2.94 4.67 -5.72
N GLU A 46 -2.21 5.28 -6.66
CA GLU A 46 -1.30 4.55 -7.54
C GLU A 46 -0.14 3.92 -6.79
N ARG A 47 0.30 4.56 -5.70
CA ARG A 47 1.34 3.97 -4.86
C ARG A 47 0.89 2.63 -4.29
N GLY A 48 -0.35 2.53 -3.85
CA GLY A 48 -0.89 1.27 -3.34
C GLY A 48 -0.99 0.20 -4.41
N MET A 49 -1.39 0.58 -5.63
CA MET A 49 -1.41 -0.34 -6.76
C MET A 49 -0.03 -0.90 -7.05
N LEU A 50 0.97 -0.02 -7.06
CA LEU A 50 2.36 -0.42 -7.30
C LEU A 50 2.86 -1.38 -6.23
N LEU A 51 2.63 -1.06 -4.95
CA LEU A 51 3.09 -1.89 -3.85
C LEU A 51 2.37 -3.24 -3.82
N TYR A 52 1.07 -3.24 -4.09
CA TYR A 52 0.33 -4.49 -4.23
C TYR A 52 0.98 -5.37 -5.31
N ALA A 53 1.24 -4.78 -6.48
CA ALA A 53 1.82 -5.51 -7.61
C ALA A 53 3.21 -6.07 -7.28
N LEU A 54 4.04 -5.31 -6.56
CA LEU A 54 5.37 -5.77 -6.16
C LEU A 54 5.28 -6.95 -5.18
N ILE A 55 4.38 -6.89 -4.21
CA ILE A 55 4.16 -8.01 -3.30
C ILE A 55 3.66 -9.24 -4.07
N ALA A 56 2.72 -9.05 -4.99
CA ALA A 56 2.18 -10.13 -5.81
C ALA A 56 3.27 -10.79 -6.65
N LYS A 57 4.15 -9.99 -7.23
CA LYS A 57 5.21 -10.48 -8.11
C LYS A 57 6.31 -11.21 -7.36
N PHE A 58 6.85 -10.60 -6.32
CA PHE A 58 8.03 -11.11 -5.63
C PHE A 58 7.70 -11.97 -4.42
N GLN A 59 6.49 -11.87 -3.89
CA GLN A 59 5.99 -12.64 -2.75
C GLN A 59 6.96 -12.67 -1.56
N PRO A 60 7.40 -11.48 -1.09
CA PRO A 60 8.34 -11.42 0.02
C PRO A 60 7.68 -11.89 1.31
N LYS A 61 8.47 -12.47 2.19
CA LYS A 61 7.99 -12.88 3.53
C LYS A 61 8.20 -11.78 4.57
N THR A 62 9.07 -10.84 4.29
CA THR A 62 9.35 -9.73 5.21
C THR A 62 9.45 -8.45 4.42
N VAL A 63 8.73 -7.44 4.87
CA VAL A 63 8.78 -6.09 4.29
C VAL A 63 9.06 -5.10 5.40
N LEU A 64 9.95 -4.16 5.12
CA LEU A 64 10.17 -3.01 6.00
C LEU A 64 9.72 -1.75 5.27
N GLU A 65 8.80 -1.04 5.89
CA GLU A 65 8.32 0.24 5.38
C GLU A 65 8.80 1.38 6.28
N ILE A 66 9.41 2.39 5.67
CA ILE A 66 9.82 3.60 6.37
C ILE A 66 8.82 4.70 6.02
N GLY A 67 8.12 5.23 7.02
CA GLY A 67 7.07 6.23 6.81
C GLY A 67 5.71 5.59 6.60
N THR A 68 5.00 5.36 7.68
CA THR A 68 3.68 4.72 7.67
C THR A 68 2.60 5.66 7.14
N ALA A 69 2.70 6.94 7.47
CA ALA A 69 1.71 7.97 7.14
C ALA A 69 0.28 7.52 7.50
N GLU A 70 -0.68 7.62 6.59
CA GLU A 70 -2.06 7.22 6.82
C GLU A 70 -2.26 5.70 6.86
N GLY A 71 -1.26 4.94 6.44
CA GLY A 71 -1.32 3.48 6.47
C GLY A 71 -1.89 2.84 5.21
N TYR A 72 -2.22 3.63 4.20
CA TYR A 72 -2.78 3.12 2.94
C TYR A 72 -1.83 2.15 2.25
N SER A 73 -0.57 2.53 2.10
CA SER A 73 0.44 1.68 1.45
C SER A 73 0.64 0.38 2.21
N THR A 74 0.70 0.45 3.54
CA THR A 74 0.83 -0.72 4.40
C THR A 74 -0.33 -1.68 4.19
N LEU A 75 -1.56 -1.15 4.14
CA LEU A 75 -2.75 -1.97 3.94
C LEU A 75 -2.77 -2.61 2.55
N CYS A 76 -2.32 -1.90 1.52
CA CYS A 76 -2.25 -2.48 0.18
C CYS A 76 -1.26 -3.65 0.12
N MET A 77 -0.13 -3.54 0.81
CA MET A 77 0.82 -4.64 0.89
C MET A 77 0.26 -5.83 1.67
N ALA A 78 -0.41 -5.56 2.80
CA ALA A 78 -1.05 -6.62 3.58
C ALA A 78 -2.17 -7.29 2.77
N TRP A 79 -2.92 -6.52 2.01
CA TRP A 79 -3.97 -7.03 1.12
C TRP A 79 -3.39 -8.03 0.11
N ALA A 80 -2.28 -7.65 -0.55
CA ALA A 80 -1.62 -8.56 -1.48
C ALA A 80 -1.13 -9.83 -0.79
N MET A 81 -0.54 -9.70 0.40
CA MET A 81 -0.11 -10.87 1.15
C MET A 81 -1.27 -11.81 1.46
N SER A 82 -2.42 -11.26 1.83
CA SER A 82 -3.61 -12.05 2.08
C SER A 82 -4.12 -12.76 0.81
N ASP A 83 -4.21 -12.02 -0.28
CA ASP A 83 -4.73 -12.57 -1.55
C ASP A 83 -3.85 -13.70 -2.10
N PHE A 84 -2.55 -13.61 -1.90
CA PHE A 84 -1.60 -14.60 -2.39
C PHE A 84 -1.16 -15.61 -1.33
N ASN A 85 -1.83 -15.62 -0.18
CA ASN A 85 -1.54 -16.54 0.92
C ASN A 85 -0.07 -16.50 1.37
N ILE A 86 0.50 -15.31 1.40
CA ILE A 86 1.87 -15.13 1.85
C ILE A 86 1.87 -15.05 3.37
N ASN A 87 2.51 -16.02 4.03
CA ASN A 87 2.70 -16.00 5.47
C ASN A 87 3.88 -15.10 5.79
N GLY A 88 3.64 -13.79 5.77
CA GLY A 88 4.69 -12.79 5.90
C GLY A 88 4.40 -11.75 6.97
N LYS A 89 5.35 -10.85 7.14
CA LYS A 89 5.26 -9.76 8.11
C LYS A 89 5.64 -8.45 7.46
N ILE A 90 4.94 -7.39 7.85
CA ILE A 90 5.26 -6.03 7.45
C ILE A 90 5.62 -5.25 8.71
N PHE A 91 6.84 -4.74 8.72
CA PHE A 91 7.31 -3.85 9.77
C PHE A 91 7.23 -2.43 9.22
N THR A 92 6.46 -1.58 9.87
CA THR A 92 6.31 -0.21 9.43
C THR A 92 6.74 0.73 10.54
N VAL A 93 7.53 1.73 10.18
CA VAL A 93 8.13 2.68 11.12
C VAL A 93 7.72 4.09 10.74
N ASP A 94 7.19 4.82 11.71
CA ASP A 94 6.81 6.22 11.51
C ASP A 94 7.15 7.01 12.77
N PRO A 95 7.85 8.15 12.66
CA PRO A 95 8.15 8.99 13.81
C PRO A 95 6.90 9.63 14.41
N LYS A 96 5.80 9.67 13.66
CA LYS A 96 4.51 10.18 14.14
C LYS A 96 3.63 8.98 14.50
N SER A 97 2.95 9.03 15.62
CA SER A 97 2.26 7.90 16.23
C SER A 97 1.01 7.43 15.47
N HIS A 98 1.16 6.93 14.25
CA HIS A 98 0.06 6.34 13.49
C HIS A 98 -0.01 4.81 13.63
N HIS A 99 1.03 4.18 14.15
CA HIS A 99 1.19 2.74 14.16
C HIS A 99 0.06 1.98 14.88
N LYS A 100 -0.51 2.56 15.93
CA LYS A 100 -1.59 1.89 16.67
C LYS A 100 -2.84 1.67 15.82
N ILE A 101 -3.19 2.64 14.99
CA ILE A 101 -4.35 2.54 14.10
C ILE A 101 -4.08 1.49 13.03
N ILE A 102 -2.88 1.48 12.49
CA ILE A 102 -2.48 0.58 11.42
C ILE A 102 -2.44 -0.86 11.90
N GLU A 103 -1.89 -1.12 13.09
CA GLU A 103 -1.86 -2.46 13.67
C GLU A 103 -3.25 -3.06 13.79
N ARG A 104 -4.23 -2.26 14.24
CA ARG A 104 -5.60 -2.74 14.36
C ARG A 104 -6.19 -3.16 13.02
N ARG A 105 -5.88 -2.42 11.96
CA ARG A 105 -6.39 -2.72 10.62
C ARG A 105 -5.78 -4.00 10.06
N ILE A 106 -4.49 -4.17 10.23
CA ILE A 106 -3.81 -5.38 9.77
C ILE A 106 -4.33 -6.60 10.51
N LYS A 107 -4.54 -6.49 11.82
CA LYS A 107 -5.04 -7.61 12.63
C LYS A 107 -6.48 -7.98 12.33
N SER A 108 -7.30 -7.03 11.88
CA SER A 108 -8.71 -7.28 11.59
C SER A 108 -8.93 -7.89 10.20
N ASN A 109 -7.90 -7.98 9.41
CA ASN A 109 -7.93 -8.69 8.14
C ASN A 109 -7.63 -10.18 8.36
#